data_7d683a8a3755305567fa2c37da6933f3
#
_entry.id   7d683a8a3755305567fa2c37da6933f3
#
_cell.length_a   1.000
_cell.length_b   1.000
_cell.length_c   1.000
_cell.angle_alpha   90.00
_cell.angle_beta   90.00
_cell.angle_gamma   90.00
#
_symmetry.space_group_name_H-M   'P 1'
#
loop_
_entity.id
_entity.type
_entity.pdbx_description
1 polymer ?
#
loop_
_entity_poly.entity_id
_entity_poly.type
_entity_poly.pdbx_seq_one_letter_code
_entity_poly.pdbx_strand_id
1 'polypeptide(L)'
;APEGLQPEYRFDKTTLKSGKEYYKPVPGVKSTFTVTSKEGKKVMITTLTREQGQNLVKLDNRVLITKATVLPEEGRCTLLSMGENKIDYILYPSKHGWKQQTIEVEEVQPIMEWKKVGSRRMVVHVEQPDYPQVHEYFLNIHYTGDVAMAFMNGYLELDHFYYGAPWTIGLKRFRSQLEKYDMNFYIRPLRKDAPYLNDLPAHAIPDFNKKGENCVFRKVEVVPEYKAIL
;
A
#
# COMPACT_ATOMS: atom_id res chain seq x y z
N ALA A 1 13.38 17.80 36.14
CA ALA A 1 13.61 17.40 34.75
C ALA A 1 14.97 16.68 34.66
N PRO A 2 15.17 15.69 33.76
CA PRO A 2 16.51 15.21 33.48
C PRO A 2 17.39 16.39 33.09
N GLU A 3 18.62 16.49 33.64
CA GLU A 3 19.53 17.57 33.30
C GLU A 3 19.70 17.66 31.77
N GLY A 4 19.51 18.85 31.21
CA GLY A 4 19.68 19.12 29.79
C GLY A 4 18.42 19.05 28.93
N LEU A 5 17.24 18.74 29.49
CA LEU A 5 15.98 18.89 28.77
C LEU A 5 15.51 20.33 28.79
N GLN A 6 15.15 20.87 27.62
CA GLN A 6 14.62 22.21 27.51
C GLN A 6 13.13 22.25 27.88
N PRO A 7 12.67 23.28 28.63
CA PRO A 7 11.30 23.32 29.18
C PRO A 7 10.18 23.57 28.17
N GLU A 8 10.51 23.76 26.90
CA GLU A 8 9.55 24.05 25.82
C GLU A 8 8.76 22.82 25.34
N TYR A 9 9.09 21.63 25.83
CA TYR A 9 8.54 20.37 25.34
C TYR A 9 7.55 19.77 26.32
N ARG A 10 6.43 19.26 25.81
CA ARG A 10 5.41 18.59 26.61
C ARG A 10 5.88 17.20 27.03
N PHE A 11 5.97 17.00 28.31
CA PHE A 11 6.23 15.71 28.93
C PHE A 11 5.16 15.40 29.96
N ASP A 12 4.68 14.17 29.95
CA ASP A 12 3.90 13.66 31.07
C ASP A 12 4.86 13.22 32.16
N LYS A 13 4.76 13.85 33.34
CA LYS A 13 5.53 13.43 34.49
C LYS A 13 4.93 12.14 35.04
N THR A 14 5.76 11.12 35.17
CA THR A 14 5.37 9.82 35.70
C THR A 14 6.31 9.42 36.83
N THR A 15 5.74 8.90 37.92
CA THR A 15 6.53 8.42 39.06
C THR A 15 6.46 6.89 39.10
N LEU A 16 7.62 6.23 39.08
CA LEU A 16 7.74 4.80 39.24
C LEU A 16 7.42 4.38 40.67
N LYS A 17 7.01 3.08 40.86
CA LYS A 17 6.81 2.48 42.19
C LYS A 17 8.05 2.61 43.11
N SER A 18 9.24 2.76 42.53
CA SER A 18 10.50 3.02 43.23
C SER A 18 10.67 4.47 43.74
N GLY A 19 9.70 5.34 43.50
CA GLY A 19 9.80 6.77 43.79
C GLY A 19 10.63 7.59 42.79
N LYS A 20 11.22 6.96 41.75
CA LYS A 20 11.93 7.67 40.70
C LYS A 20 10.97 8.32 39.74
N GLU A 21 11.22 9.60 39.47
CA GLU A 21 10.47 10.36 38.47
C GLU A 21 11.15 10.23 37.09
N TYR A 22 10.34 10.13 36.05
CA TYR A 22 10.80 10.21 34.66
C TYR A 22 9.79 11.01 33.84
N TYR A 23 10.27 11.56 32.73
CA TYR A 23 9.47 12.33 31.81
C TYR A 23 9.21 11.49 30.55
N LYS A 24 7.92 11.24 30.27
CA LYS A 24 7.48 10.53 29.07
C LYS A 24 7.15 11.54 27.99
N PRO A 25 7.88 11.58 26.87
CA PRO A 25 7.53 12.47 25.77
C PRO A 25 6.19 12.06 25.16
N VAL A 26 5.39 13.06 24.75
CA VAL A 26 4.15 12.82 24.01
C VAL A 26 4.54 12.36 22.60
N PRO A 27 4.09 11.18 22.11
CA PRO A 27 4.45 10.69 20.80
C PRO A 27 3.99 11.62 19.68
N GLY A 28 4.82 11.75 18.65
CA GLY A 28 4.54 12.52 17.44
C GLY A 28 5.68 13.46 17.06
N VAL A 29 5.73 13.84 15.80
CA VAL A 29 6.78 14.73 15.27
C VAL A 29 6.82 16.12 15.91
N LYS A 30 5.76 16.50 16.63
CA LYS A 30 5.73 17.75 17.42
C LYS A 30 6.52 17.66 18.73
N SER A 31 6.91 16.46 19.13
CA SER A 31 7.68 16.20 20.36
C SER A 31 9.17 16.11 20.03
N THR A 32 9.72 17.18 19.48
CA THR A 32 11.17 17.32 19.24
C THR A 32 11.80 18.11 20.39
N PHE A 33 12.89 17.61 20.95
CA PHE A 33 13.60 18.25 22.02
C PHE A 33 15.12 17.98 21.93
N THR A 34 15.90 18.87 22.55
CA THR A 34 17.35 18.74 22.62
C THR A 34 17.77 18.30 24.02
N VAL A 35 18.58 17.27 24.08
CA VAL A 35 19.26 16.84 25.30
C VAL A 35 20.71 17.30 25.20
N THR A 36 21.17 17.99 26.26
CA THR A 36 22.57 18.43 26.37
C THR A 36 23.26 17.60 27.44
N SER A 37 24.39 16.95 27.11
CA SER A 37 25.20 16.21 28.08
C SER A 37 25.94 17.18 29.01
N LYS A 38 26.47 16.65 30.12
CA LYS A 38 27.34 17.42 31.04
C LYS A 38 28.56 18.01 30.35
N GLU A 39 29.02 17.39 29.28
CA GLU A 39 30.17 17.81 28.45
C GLU A 39 29.79 18.80 27.35
N GLY A 40 28.51 19.25 27.33
CA GLY A 40 28.02 20.20 26.33
C GLY A 40 27.62 19.61 24.98
N LYS A 41 27.69 18.29 24.80
CA LYS A 41 27.23 17.62 23.56
C LYS A 41 25.70 17.69 23.47
N LYS A 42 25.21 18.19 22.35
CA LYS A 42 23.76 18.33 22.07
C LYS A 42 23.27 17.22 21.15
N VAL A 43 22.17 16.60 21.53
CA VAL A 43 21.47 15.58 20.73
C VAL A 43 20.01 15.99 20.61
N MET A 44 19.53 16.14 19.40
CA MET A 44 18.12 16.37 19.12
C MET A 44 17.38 15.04 19.03
N ILE A 45 16.29 14.92 19.76
CA ILE A 45 15.45 13.71 19.81
C ILE A 45 14.06 14.11 19.33
N THR A 46 13.53 13.33 18.37
CA THR A 46 12.13 13.45 17.94
C THR A 46 11.43 12.14 18.24
N THR A 47 10.28 12.20 18.90
CA THR A 47 9.45 11.03 19.16
C THR A 47 8.39 10.90 18.08
N LEU A 48 8.08 9.67 17.71
CA LEU A 48 7.11 9.34 16.69
C LEU A 48 5.96 8.51 17.28
N THR A 49 4.78 8.61 16.70
CA THR A 49 3.73 7.63 16.94
C THR A 49 4.15 6.27 16.35
N ARG A 50 3.48 5.19 16.75
CA ARG A 50 3.72 3.88 16.16
C ARG A 50 3.49 3.89 14.65
N GLU A 51 2.41 4.51 14.18
CA GLU A 51 2.09 4.65 12.76
C GLU A 51 3.17 5.43 12.00
N GLN A 52 3.61 6.57 12.53
CA GLN A 52 4.71 7.33 11.94
C GLN A 52 6.02 6.52 11.87
N GLY A 53 6.32 5.75 12.91
CA GLY A 53 7.51 4.89 12.93
C GLY A 53 7.44 3.74 11.93
N GLN A 54 6.26 3.18 11.68
CA GLN A 54 6.05 2.14 10.66
C GLN A 54 6.17 2.67 9.22
N ASN A 55 5.86 3.94 9.01
CA ASN A 55 5.89 4.63 7.72
C ASN A 55 7.15 5.50 7.52
N LEU A 56 8.18 5.29 8.37
CA LEU A 56 9.43 6.03 8.28
C LEU A 56 10.41 5.36 7.34
N VAL A 57 10.91 6.11 6.37
CA VAL A 57 11.98 5.72 5.45
C VAL A 57 13.19 6.62 5.69
N LYS A 58 14.36 6.01 5.84
CA LYS A 58 15.63 6.74 5.95
C LYS A 58 16.19 6.98 4.55
N LEU A 59 16.43 8.25 4.23
CA LEU A 59 17.07 8.71 3.00
C LEU A 59 18.38 9.40 3.40
N ASP A 60 19.55 8.89 3.02
CA ASP A 60 20.86 9.46 3.34
C ASP A 60 20.90 10.26 4.66
N ASN A 61 20.87 11.61 4.58
CA ASN A 61 20.86 12.54 5.71
C ASN A 61 19.46 13.07 6.07
N ARG A 62 18.38 12.52 5.49
CA ARG A 62 16.98 12.90 5.71
C ARG A 62 16.15 11.72 6.14
N VAL A 63 15.00 11.98 6.72
CA VAL A 63 13.96 11.00 6.98
C VAL A 63 12.67 11.45 6.30
N LEU A 64 11.95 10.49 5.77
CA LEU A 64 10.67 10.66 5.13
C LEU A 64 9.64 9.81 5.87
N ILE A 65 8.48 10.38 6.21
CA ILE A 65 7.34 9.67 6.79
C ILE A 65 6.20 9.80 5.79
N THR A 66 5.76 8.67 5.23
CA THR A 66 4.65 8.62 4.26
C THR A 66 4.06 7.22 4.22
N LYS A 67 2.78 7.10 3.85
CA LYS A 67 2.14 5.80 3.54
C LYS A 67 2.43 5.32 2.12
N ALA A 68 2.92 6.22 1.26
CA ALA A 68 3.29 5.87 -0.11
C ALA A 68 4.49 4.93 -0.15
N THR A 69 4.59 4.10 -1.15
CA THR A 69 5.80 3.34 -1.44
C THR A 69 6.89 4.30 -1.90
N VAL A 70 8.07 4.20 -1.31
CA VAL A 70 9.20 5.09 -1.59
C VAL A 70 10.22 4.36 -2.44
N LEU A 71 10.51 4.90 -3.62
CA LEU A 71 11.61 4.46 -4.48
C LEU A 71 12.74 5.48 -4.41
N PRO A 72 13.80 5.20 -3.63
CA PRO A 72 14.93 6.12 -3.52
C PRO A 72 15.77 6.09 -4.81
N GLU A 73 16.15 7.29 -5.27
CA GLU A 73 17.05 7.51 -6.39
C GLU A 73 18.13 8.51 -5.95
N GLU A 74 19.22 8.61 -6.71
CA GLU A 74 20.28 9.56 -6.38
C GLU A 74 19.76 11.01 -6.46
N GLY A 75 19.78 11.70 -5.29
CA GLY A 75 19.36 13.10 -5.17
C GLY A 75 17.85 13.35 -5.13
N ARG A 76 17.02 12.35 -5.39
CA ARG A 76 15.54 12.45 -5.38
C ARG A 76 14.89 11.15 -4.88
N CYS A 77 13.60 11.19 -4.64
CA CYS A 77 12.84 9.96 -4.45
C CYS A 77 11.47 10.05 -5.14
N THR A 78 11.00 8.91 -5.64
CA THR A 78 9.67 8.77 -6.21
C THR A 78 8.74 8.17 -5.17
N LEU A 79 7.58 8.80 -4.97
CA LEU A 79 6.50 8.31 -4.12
C LEU A 79 5.45 7.66 -5.00
N LEU A 80 5.02 6.43 -4.65
CA LEU A 80 3.97 5.70 -5.35
C LEU A 80 2.76 5.51 -4.43
N SER A 81 1.57 5.85 -4.92
CA SER A 81 0.31 5.72 -4.19
C SER A 81 -0.74 5.02 -5.04
N MET A 82 -1.21 3.87 -4.56
CA MET A 82 -2.25 3.10 -5.26
C MET A 82 -3.63 3.68 -4.98
N GLY A 83 -4.31 4.15 -6.03
CA GLY A 83 -5.68 4.66 -6.00
C GLY A 83 -5.88 6.06 -5.40
N GLU A 84 -4.86 6.62 -4.75
CA GLU A 84 -4.95 7.95 -4.12
C GLU A 84 -4.04 8.95 -4.84
N ASN A 85 -4.63 9.98 -5.47
CA ASN A 85 -3.91 11.04 -6.17
C ASN A 85 -3.32 12.11 -5.25
N LYS A 86 -3.57 12.02 -3.93
CA LYS A 86 -3.00 12.86 -2.87
C LYS A 86 -2.04 12.06 -2.03
N ILE A 87 -0.79 12.51 -1.98
CA ILE A 87 0.27 11.83 -1.25
C ILE A 87 0.75 12.71 -0.10
N ASP A 88 0.44 12.29 1.11
CA ASP A 88 0.89 12.95 2.32
C ASP A 88 2.27 12.49 2.74
N TYR A 89 3.11 13.44 3.14
CA TYR A 89 4.47 13.15 3.61
C TYR A 89 4.99 14.17 4.61
N ILE A 90 5.99 13.78 5.38
CA ILE A 90 6.83 14.65 6.19
C ILE A 90 8.29 14.37 5.81
N LEU A 91 9.00 15.38 5.33
CA LEU A 91 10.42 15.28 5.00
C LEU A 91 11.24 16.13 5.97
N TYR A 92 12.21 15.51 6.67
CA TYR A 92 13.08 16.20 7.60
C TYR A 92 14.56 15.80 7.43
N PRO A 93 15.53 16.74 7.47
CA PRO A 93 15.34 18.19 7.53
C PRO A 93 14.79 18.76 6.21
N SER A 94 13.92 19.76 6.34
CA SER A 94 13.40 20.54 5.22
C SER A 94 13.04 21.96 5.70
N LYS A 95 12.78 22.89 4.77
CA LYS A 95 12.27 24.23 5.12
C LYS A 95 10.93 24.23 5.87
N HIS A 96 10.19 23.14 5.78
CA HIS A 96 8.90 22.96 6.45
C HIS A 96 9.04 22.28 7.82
N GLY A 97 10.25 21.88 8.22
CA GLY A 97 10.50 21.14 9.45
C GLY A 97 9.70 19.84 9.49
N TRP A 98 9.04 19.56 10.61
CA TRP A 98 8.20 18.38 10.81
C TRP A 98 6.74 18.57 10.40
N LYS A 99 6.42 19.54 9.53
CA LYS A 99 5.05 19.73 9.05
C LYS A 99 4.74 18.75 7.93
N GLN A 100 3.54 18.18 7.99
CA GLN A 100 2.99 17.39 6.90
C GLN A 100 2.79 18.28 5.67
N GLN A 101 3.16 17.72 4.54
CA GLN A 101 2.95 18.28 3.21
C GLN A 101 2.10 17.30 2.42
N THR A 102 1.43 17.77 1.40
CA THR A 102 0.64 16.96 0.47
C THR A 102 1.06 17.32 -0.96
N ILE A 103 1.33 16.30 -1.77
CA ILE A 103 1.43 16.43 -3.22
C ILE A 103 0.13 15.92 -3.79
N GLU A 104 -0.54 16.74 -4.61
CA GLU A 104 -1.72 16.34 -5.36
C GLU A 104 -1.34 16.27 -6.84
N VAL A 105 -1.62 15.13 -7.48
CA VAL A 105 -1.48 14.94 -8.93
C VAL A 105 -2.85 14.87 -9.56
N GLU A 106 -2.92 15.13 -10.86
CA GLU A 106 -4.19 15.05 -11.58
C GLU A 106 -4.78 13.64 -11.51
N GLU A 107 -6.07 13.57 -11.14
CA GLU A 107 -6.80 12.31 -11.06
C GLU A 107 -7.04 11.74 -12.45
N VAL A 108 -6.83 10.43 -12.58
CA VAL A 108 -7.02 9.69 -13.83
C VAL A 108 -8.14 8.68 -13.65
N GLN A 109 -9.08 8.66 -14.60
CA GLN A 109 -10.15 7.66 -14.67
C GLN A 109 -9.78 6.60 -15.71
N PRO A 110 -9.38 5.38 -15.29
CA PRO A 110 -9.09 4.29 -16.20
C PRO A 110 -10.36 3.88 -16.97
N ILE A 111 -10.21 3.55 -18.25
CA ILE A 111 -11.31 3.02 -19.06
C ILE A 111 -11.24 1.50 -18.98
N MET A 112 -12.30 0.89 -18.46
CA MET A 112 -12.38 -0.55 -18.33
C MET A 112 -13.84 -1.00 -18.50
N GLU A 113 -14.03 -2.03 -19.31
CA GLU A 113 -15.28 -2.76 -19.47
C GLU A 113 -15.05 -4.23 -19.15
N TRP A 114 -15.98 -4.86 -18.48
CA TRP A 114 -15.93 -6.29 -18.26
C TRP A 114 -17.31 -6.93 -18.37
N LYS A 115 -17.33 -8.18 -18.84
CA LYS A 115 -18.55 -8.97 -18.98
C LYS A 115 -18.30 -10.44 -18.62
N LYS A 116 -19.28 -11.05 -17.96
CA LYS A 116 -19.32 -12.49 -17.77
C LYS A 116 -19.77 -13.16 -19.06
N VAL A 117 -19.02 -14.12 -19.54
CA VAL A 117 -19.33 -14.94 -20.73
C VAL A 117 -19.86 -16.33 -20.34
N GLY A 118 -20.04 -16.53 -19.04
CA GLY A 118 -20.54 -17.76 -18.41
C GLY A 118 -20.22 -17.77 -16.93
N SER A 119 -20.57 -18.86 -16.25
CA SER A 119 -20.36 -18.97 -14.80
C SER A 119 -18.86 -18.96 -14.39
N ARG A 120 -17.98 -19.34 -15.30
CA ARG A 120 -16.55 -19.53 -15.05
C ARG A 120 -15.65 -18.66 -15.91
N ARG A 121 -16.24 -17.83 -16.80
CA ARG A 121 -15.50 -17.03 -17.78
C ARG A 121 -15.91 -15.57 -17.71
N MET A 122 -14.92 -14.71 -17.91
CA MET A 122 -15.06 -13.27 -17.96
C MET A 122 -14.10 -12.72 -19.01
N VAL A 123 -14.52 -11.66 -19.69
CA VAL A 123 -13.68 -10.86 -20.59
C VAL A 123 -13.55 -9.47 -20.02
N VAL A 124 -12.33 -8.96 -20.05
CA VAL A 124 -12.00 -7.59 -19.58
C VAL A 124 -11.31 -6.86 -20.71
N HIS A 125 -11.85 -5.73 -21.09
CA HIS A 125 -11.24 -4.73 -21.95
C HIS A 125 -10.69 -3.60 -21.09
N VAL A 126 -9.43 -3.19 -21.29
CA VAL A 126 -8.78 -2.10 -20.54
C VAL A 126 -7.99 -1.24 -21.49
N GLU A 127 -8.24 0.06 -21.42
CA GLU A 127 -7.37 1.07 -22.03
C GLU A 127 -6.38 1.62 -20.98
N GLN A 128 -5.13 1.76 -21.39
CA GLN A 128 -4.04 2.28 -20.55
C GLN A 128 -3.50 3.60 -21.10
N PRO A 129 -4.19 4.73 -20.91
CA PRO A 129 -3.67 6.02 -21.32
C PRO A 129 -2.32 6.31 -20.64
N ASP A 130 -1.41 6.91 -21.42
CA ASP A 130 -0.06 7.24 -20.90
C ASP A 130 -0.07 8.61 -20.25
N TYR A 131 -0.22 8.64 -18.94
CA TYR A 131 -0.17 9.85 -18.13
C TYR A 131 1.15 9.94 -17.36
N PRO A 132 1.83 11.08 -17.36
CA PRO A 132 3.13 11.24 -16.69
C PRO A 132 3.08 11.01 -15.18
N GLN A 133 1.92 11.25 -14.56
CA GLN A 133 1.68 11.03 -13.12
C GLN A 133 1.23 9.61 -12.78
N VAL A 134 1.06 8.70 -13.75
CA VAL A 134 0.72 7.30 -13.52
C VAL A 134 1.95 6.42 -13.71
N HIS A 135 2.27 5.65 -12.70
CA HIS A 135 3.35 4.67 -12.73
C HIS A 135 2.91 3.32 -13.31
N GLU A 136 1.73 2.85 -12.88
CA GLU A 136 1.17 1.55 -13.23
C GLU A 136 -0.36 1.61 -13.18
N TYR A 137 -1.03 0.72 -13.87
CA TYR A 137 -2.45 0.40 -13.68
C TYR A 137 -2.56 -1.02 -13.14
N PHE A 138 -3.28 -1.18 -12.04
CA PHE A 138 -3.53 -2.49 -11.45
C PHE A 138 -4.95 -2.93 -11.71
N LEU A 139 -5.13 -4.11 -12.32
CA LEU A 139 -6.41 -4.78 -12.43
C LEU A 139 -6.61 -5.65 -11.19
N ASN A 140 -7.61 -5.31 -10.39
CA ASN A 140 -8.00 -6.05 -9.20
C ASN A 140 -9.23 -6.89 -9.50
N ILE A 141 -9.11 -8.21 -9.32
CA ILE A 141 -10.18 -9.17 -9.56
C ILE A 141 -10.55 -9.83 -8.23
N HIS A 142 -11.74 -9.50 -7.73
CA HIS A 142 -12.32 -10.17 -6.58
C HIS A 142 -13.09 -11.40 -7.07
N TYR A 143 -12.59 -12.56 -6.78
CA TYR A 143 -13.20 -13.81 -7.18
C TYR A 143 -13.20 -14.83 -6.04
N THR A 144 -13.97 -15.89 -6.22
CA THR A 144 -13.84 -17.12 -5.44
C THR A 144 -13.71 -18.27 -6.43
N GLY A 145 -12.77 -19.14 -6.19
CA GLY A 145 -12.48 -20.29 -7.04
C GLY A 145 -11.31 -21.08 -6.48
N ASP A 146 -10.79 -21.99 -7.25
CA ASP A 146 -9.55 -22.73 -6.94
C ASP A 146 -8.36 -22.00 -7.58
N VAL A 147 -8.31 -22.04 -8.91
CA VAL A 147 -7.31 -21.34 -9.72
C VAL A 147 -8.02 -20.43 -10.71
N ALA A 148 -7.62 -19.18 -10.78
CA ALA A 148 -7.98 -18.26 -11.85
C ALA A 148 -6.84 -18.21 -12.86
N MET A 149 -7.18 -18.15 -14.13
CA MET A 149 -6.25 -18.08 -15.26
C MET A 149 -6.63 -16.92 -16.16
N ALA A 150 -5.62 -16.20 -16.66
CA ALA A 150 -5.78 -15.11 -17.61
C ALA A 150 -5.11 -15.46 -18.93
N PHE A 151 -5.84 -15.23 -20.01
CA PHE A 151 -5.41 -15.54 -21.38
C PHE A 151 -5.51 -14.28 -22.25
N MET A 152 -4.53 -14.09 -23.12
CA MET A 152 -4.60 -13.12 -24.22
C MET A 152 -4.18 -13.81 -25.51
N ASN A 153 -4.86 -13.51 -26.61
CA ASN A 153 -4.61 -14.13 -27.92
C ASN A 153 -4.52 -15.68 -27.89
N GLY A 154 -5.26 -16.33 -27.00
CA GLY A 154 -5.26 -17.78 -26.81
C GLY A 154 -4.11 -18.34 -25.95
N TYR A 155 -3.16 -17.53 -25.53
CA TYR A 155 -2.05 -17.95 -24.66
C TYR A 155 -2.38 -17.69 -23.18
N LEU A 156 -1.96 -18.63 -22.32
CA LEU A 156 -2.00 -18.45 -20.87
C LEU A 156 -0.88 -17.48 -20.47
N GLU A 157 -1.26 -16.32 -19.94
CA GLU A 157 -0.32 -15.28 -19.52
C GLU A 157 -0.05 -15.33 -18.02
N LEU A 158 -1.09 -15.65 -17.23
CA LEU A 158 -1.06 -15.62 -15.78
C LEU A 158 -1.97 -16.68 -15.20
N ASP A 159 -1.64 -17.11 -14.00
CA ASP A 159 -2.52 -17.86 -13.11
C ASP A 159 -2.44 -17.33 -11.67
N HIS A 160 -3.42 -17.68 -10.86
CA HIS A 160 -3.50 -17.26 -9.47
C HIS A 160 -4.28 -18.28 -8.64
N PHE A 161 -3.66 -18.79 -7.59
CA PHE A 161 -4.32 -19.63 -6.59
C PHE A 161 -5.12 -18.78 -5.62
N TYR A 162 -6.36 -19.16 -5.40
CA TYR A 162 -7.25 -18.44 -4.47
C TYR A 162 -6.79 -18.61 -3.02
N TYR A 163 -6.67 -17.49 -2.31
CA TYR A 163 -6.37 -17.44 -0.88
C TYR A 163 -7.20 -16.40 -0.12
N GLY A 164 -8.28 -15.88 -0.73
CA GLY A 164 -9.23 -14.96 -0.11
C GLY A 164 -8.98 -13.47 -0.41
N ALA A 165 -7.78 -13.10 -0.87
CA ALA A 165 -7.49 -11.74 -1.31
C ALA A 165 -7.79 -11.53 -2.81
N PRO A 166 -7.98 -10.29 -3.27
CA PRO A 166 -8.09 -9.98 -4.68
C PRO A 166 -6.84 -10.39 -5.46
N TRP A 167 -7.02 -10.85 -6.69
CA TRP A 167 -5.92 -11.01 -7.63
C TRP A 167 -5.58 -9.65 -8.24
N THR A 168 -4.38 -9.14 -7.94
CA THR A 168 -3.88 -7.86 -8.42
C THR A 168 -2.87 -8.07 -9.55
N ILE A 169 -3.16 -7.55 -10.74
CA ILE A 169 -2.36 -7.71 -11.96
C ILE A 169 -1.85 -6.34 -12.40
N GLY A 170 -0.52 -6.15 -12.45
CA GLY A 170 0.09 -4.98 -13.10
C GLY A 170 -0.07 -5.07 -14.62
N LEU A 171 -0.69 -4.05 -15.22
CA LEU A 171 -1.07 -4.06 -16.63
C LEU A 171 0.00 -3.51 -17.57
N LYS A 172 0.93 -2.71 -17.06
CA LYS A 172 1.95 -2.03 -17.86
C LYS A 172 2.77 -2.98 -18.75
N ARG A 173 3.11 -4.15 -18.21
CA ARG A 173 3.84 -5.19 -18.95
C ARG A 173 3.05 -5.79 -20.11
N PHE A 174 1.73 -5.65 -20.12
CA PHE A 174 0.82 -6.17 -21.14
C PHE A 174 0.30 -5.09 -22.09
N ARG A 175 0.80 -3.82 -21.99
CA ARG A 175 0.30 -2.68 -22.75
C ARG A 175 0.14 -3.00 -24.24
N SER A 176 1.18 -3.49 -24.90
CA SER A 176 1.18 -3.80 -26.33
C SER A 176 0.22 -4.93 -26.74
N GLN A 177 -0.08 -5.84 -25.82
CA GLN A 177 -1.04 -6.92 -26.04
C GLN A 177 -2.46 -6.41 -25.82
N LEU A 178 -2.70 -5.59 -24.78
CA LEU A 178 -4.01 -5.03 -24.45
C LEU A 178 -4.51 -4.00 -25.48
N GLU A 179 -3.62 -3.37 -26.23
CA GLU A 179 -4.00 -2.57 -27.41
C GLU A 179 -4.67 -3.38 -28.53
N LYS A 180 -4.50 -4.69 -28.53
CA LYS A 180 -4.96 -5.59 -29.61
C LYS A 180 -5.95 -6.64 -29.14
N TYR A 181 -5.88 -7.05 -27.89
CA TYR A 181 -6.62 -8.18 -27.37
C TYR A 181 -7.21 -7.91 -26.00
N ASP A 182 -8.43 -8.35 -25.77
CA ASP A 182 -9.03 -8.40 -24.46
C ASP A 182 -8.39 -9.49 -23.60
N MET A 183 -8.36 -9.27 -22.30
CA MET A 183 -7.94 -10.29 -21.33
C MET A 183 -9.12 -11.20 -20.99
N ASN A 184 -8.93 -12.50 -21.23
CA ASN A 184 -9.92 -13.53 -21.00
C ASN A 184 -9.61 -14.30 -19.72
N PHE A 185 -10.55 -14.36 -18.81
CA PHE A 185 -10.38 -15.05 -17.52
C PHE A 185 -11.22 -16.32 -17.45
N TYR A 186 -10.63 -17.35 -16.86
CA TYR A 186 -11.29 -18.59 -16.52
C TYR A 186 -11.00 -18.92 -15.05
N ILE A 187 -12.03 -19.36 -14.30
CA ILE A 187 -11.89 -19.83 -12.92
C ILE A 187 -12.26 -21.32 -12.86
N ARG A 188 -11.35 -22.12 -12.28
CA ARG A 188 -11.68 -23.47 -11.83
C ARG A 188 -12.45 -23.38 -10.51
N PRO A 189 -13.59 -24.09 -10.36
CA PRO A 189 -14.35 -24.05 -9.12
C PRO A 189 -13.54 -24.55 -7.92
N LEU A 190 -13.68 -23.87 -6.80
CA LEU A 190 -13.22 -24.36 -5.50
C LEU A 190 -14.20 -25.44 -5.02
N ARG A 191 -13.68 -26.57 -4.57
CA ARG A 191 -14.46 -27.71 -4.12
C ARG A 191 -14.41 -27.81 -2.59
N LYS A 192 -15.54 -28.20 -2.00
CA LYS A 192 -15.68 -28.39 -0.54
C LYS A 192 -14.74 -29.48 0.01
N ASP A 193 -14.39 -30.47 -0.83
CA ASP A 193 -13.49 -31.58 -0.50
C ASP A 193 -12.02 -31.31 -0.88
N ALA A 194 -11.66 -30.07 -1.26
CA ALA A 194 -10.29 -29.73 -1.57
C ALA A 194 -9.39 -29.82 -0.33
N PRO A 195 -8.28 -30.56 -0.37
CA PRO A 195 -7.46 -30.83 0.81
C PRO A 195 -6.81 -29.57 1.41
N TYR A 196 -6.57 -28.55 0.60
CA TYR A 196 -5.94 -27.30 1.00
C TYR A 196 -6.91 -26.27 1.60
N LEU A 197 -8.21 -26.59 1.73
CA LEU A 197 -9.15 -25.67 2.39
C LEU A 197 -8.76 -25.35 3.84
N ASN A 198 -8.13 -26.32 4.52
CA ASN A 198 -7.65 -26.12 5.89
C ASN A 198 -6.49 -25.11 5.99
N ASP A 199 -5.80 -24.84 4.88
CA ASP A 199 -4.69 -23.88 4.80
C ASP A 199 -5.20 -22.47 4.52
N LEU A 200 -6.47 -22.33 4.14
CA LEU A 200 -7.09 -21.02 3.92
C LEU A 200 -7.48 -20.34 5.24
N PRO A 201 -7.33 -19.01 5.33
CA PRO A 201 -7.90 -18.26 6.44
C PRO A 201 -9.41 -18.46 6.51
N ALA A 202 -9.98 -18.54 7.72
CA ALA A 202 -11.42 -18.82 7.90
C ALA A 202 -12.35 -17.87 7.10
N HIS A 203 -11.96 -16.58 6.96
CA HIS A 203 -12.73 -15.60 6.18
C HIS A 203 -12.66 -15.84 4.66
N ALA A 204 -11.70 -16.62 4.16
CA ALA A 204 -11.54 -16.95 2.75
C ALA A 204 -12.32 -18.21 2.34
N ILE A 205 -12.80 -19.00 3.30
CA ILE A 205 -13.59 -20.21 3.03
C ILE A 205 -15.02 -19.76 2.66
N PRO A 206 -15.47 -19.98 1.40
CA PRO A 206 -16.80 -19.55 0.99
C PRO A 206 -17.87 -20.57 1.36
N ASP A 207 -19.13 -20.14 1.25
CA ASP A 207 -20.25 -21.05 1.20
C ASP A 207 -20.24 -21.86 -0.09
N PHE A 208 -20.55 -23.14 -0.02
CA PHE A 208 -20.60 -24.05 -1.15
C PHE A 208 -22.03 -24.31 -1.61
N ASN A 209 -22.23 -24.39 -2.92
CA ASN A 209 -23.51 -24.77 -3.49
C ASN A 209 -23.86 -26.25 -3.23
N LYS A 210 -25.04 -26.70 -3.67
CA LYS A 210 -25.52 -28.10 -3.51
C LYS A 210 -24.58 -29.14 -4.13
N LYS A 211 -23.72 -28.76 -5.08
CA LYS A 211 -22.72 -29.63 -5.70
C LYS A 211 -21.38 -29.64 -4.95
N GLY A 212 -21.28 -28.88 -3.84
CA GLY A 212 -20.03 -28.73 -3.12
C GLY A 212 -19.00 -27.87 -3.83
N GLU A 213 -19.42 -26.93 -4.69
CA GLU A 213 -18.56 -26.06 -5.46
C GLU A 213 -18.88 -24.58 -5.20
N ASN A 214 -17.84 -23.73 -5.32
CA ASN A 214 -18.00 -22.28 -5.43
C ASN A 214 -17.11 -21.74 -6.55
N CYS A 215 -17.70 -20.88 -7.39
CA CYS A 215 -17.00 -20.24 -8.50
C CYS A 215 -17.75 -18.95 -8.86
N VAL A 216 -17.15 -17.79 -8.55
CA VAL A 216 -17.78 -16.50 -8.82
C VAL A 216 -16.77 -15.37 -9.01
N PHE A 217 -16.98 -14.55 -10.05
CA PHE A 217 -16.40 -13.21 -10.14
C PHE A 217 -17.30 -12.22 -9.40
N ARG A 218 -16.78 -11.50 -8.43
CA ARG A 218 -17.53 -10.56 -7.57
C ARG A 218 -17.43 -9.13 -8.06
N LYS A 219 -16.19 -8.64 -8.20
CA LYS A 219 -15.86 -7.27 -8.57
C LYS A 219 -14.61 -7.27 -9.42
N VAL A 220 -14.58 -6.38 -10.39
CA VAL A 220 -13.39 -6.09 -11.20
C VAL A 220 -13.21 -4.59 -11.24
N GLU A 221 -12.02 -4.11 -11.01
CA GLU A 221 -11.69 -2.69 -11.03
C GLU A 221 -10.26 -2.47 -11.52
N VAL A 222 -10.03 -1.33 -12.17
CA VAL A 222 -8.68 -0.87 -12.49
C VAL A 222 -8.36 0.30 -11.59
N VAL A 223 -7.21 0.22 -10.94
CA VAL A 223 -6.72 1.22 -9.98
C VAL A 223 -5.41 1.78 -10.49
N PRO A 224 -5.30 3.10 -10.75
CA PRO A 224 -4.04 3.71 -11.09
C PRO A 224 -3.11 3.77 -9.88
N GLU A 225 -1.84 3.51 -10.07
CA GLU A 225 -0.79 3.82 -9.12
C GLU A 225 -0.16 5.17 -9.53
N TYR A 226 -0.43 6.19 -8.75
CA TYR A 226 0.11 7.52 -8.97
C TYR A 226 1.57 7.62 -8.54
N LYS A 227 2.33 8.48 -9.23
CA LYS A 227 3.71 8.81 -8.86
C LYS A 227 3.90 10.31 -8.65
N ALA A 228 4.65 10.67 -7.64
CA ALA A 228 5.13 12.02 -7.39
C ALA A 228 6.63 11.98 -7.10
N ILE A 229 7.36 13.04 -7.46
CA ILE A 229 8.82 13.14 -7.26
C ILE A 229 9.10 14.19 -6.19
N LEU A 230 9.95 13.84 -5.20
CA LEU A 230 10.46 14.70 -4.12
C LEU A 230 11.93 15.07 -4.35
#